data_9ed645266f5b37ee8108205a7ff10535
#
_entry.id   9ed645266f5b37ee8108205a7ff10535
#
_cell.length_a   1.000
_cell.length_b   1.000
_cell.length_c   1.000
_cell.angle_alpha   90.00
_cell.angle_beta   90.00
_cell.angle_gamma   90.00
#
_symmetry.space_group_name_H-M   'P 1'
#
loop_
_entity.id
_entity.type
_entity.pdbx_description
1 polymer ?
#
loop_
_entity_poly.entity_id
_entity_poly.type
_entity_poly.pdbx_seq_one_letter_code
_entity_poly.pdbx_strand_id
1 'polypeptide(L)'
;MSKIKRLPDAELEIMNALWDADAPLTAAELETALPGPPRARTTLLTLLARLEEKGCVTREKQGRGYLYTAALTRAAYLPAESRSLWGRLFGGSP
;
A
#
# COMPACT_ATOMS: atom_id res chain seq x y z
N MET A 1 0.83 -8.49 -19.25
CA MET A 1 0.24 -8.34 -18.30
C MET A 1 0.95 -8.43 -17.18
N SER A 2 0.93 -7.68 -16.45
CA SER A 2 1.65 -7.77 -15.40
C SER A 2 0.95 -8.39 -14.36
N LYS A 3 1.56 -9.28 -13.73
CA LYS A 3 1.07 -9.80 -12.66
C LYS A 3 1.63 -9.14 -11.54
N ILE A 4 0.89 -8.59 -10.65
CA ILE A 4 1.37 -8.02 -9.42
C ILE A 4 1.67 -9.17 -8.49
N LYS A 5 2.94 -9.34 -8.17
CA LYS A 5 3.31 -10.35 -7.25
C LYS A 5 2.91 -9.95 -5.86
N ARG A 6 2.76 -10.93 -4.99
CA ARG A 6 2.44 -10.66 -3.62
C ARG A 6 3.52 -9.79 -3.00
N LEU A 7 3.12 -8.74 -2.34
CA LEU A 7 4.04 -7.83 -1.72
C LEU A 7 4.58 -8.37 -0.41
N PRO A 8 5.84 -8.09 -0.09
CA PRO A 8 6.32 -8.42 1.25
C PRO A 8 5.47 -7.74 2.32
N ASP A 9 5.44 -8.36 3.49
CA ASP A 9 4.57 -7.87 4.56
C ASP A 9 4.78 -6.40 4.86
N ALA A 10 6.01 -5.95 4.92
CA ALA A 10 6.28 -4.56 5.27
C ALA A 10 5.73 -3.60 4.22
N GLU A 11 5.85 -3.99 2.96
CA GLU A 11 5.34 -3.14 1.88
C GLU A 11 3.82 -3.17 1.87
N LEU A 12 3.24 -4.32 2.15
CA LEU A 12 1.80 -4.45 2.18
C LEU A 12 1.20 -3.62 3.31
N GLU A 13 1.88 -3.53 4.43
CA GLU A 13 1.41 -2.68 5.52
C GLU A 13 1.28 -1.23 5.08
N ILE A 14 2.24 -0.76 4.30
CA ILE A 14 2.18 0.60 3.78
C ILE A 14 0.99 0.76 2.85
N MET A 15 0.80 -0.20 1.96
CA MET A 15 -0.33 -0.13 1.05
C MET A 15 -1.66 -0.15 1.80
N ASN A 16 -1.76 -0.99 2.84
CA ASN A 16 -2.97 -1.01 3.64
C ASN A 16 -3.24 0.33 4.30
N ALA A 17 -2.20 0.98 4.78
CA ALA A 17 -2.38 2.29 5.40
C ALA A 17 -2.89 3.31 4.39
N LEU A 18 -2.35 3.28 3.18
CA LEU A 18 -2.81 4.19 2.14
C LEU A 18 -4.23 3.88 1.72
N TRP A 19 -4.56 2.61 1.57
CA TRP A 19 -5.92 2.22 1.19
C TRP A 19 -6.92 2.60 2.27
N ASP A 20 -6.55 2.37 3.53
CA ASP A 20 -7.46 2.70 4.64
C ASP A 20 -7.69 4.20 4.77
N ALA A 21 -6.65 4.97 4.52
CA ALA A 21 -6.79 6.42 4.60
C ALA A 21 -7.60 6.98 3.44
N ASP A 22 -7.56 6.29 2.32
CA ASP A 22 -8.27 6.72 1.11
C ASP A 22 -7.87 8.14 0.74
N ALA A 23 -6.61 8.47 0.94
CA ALA A 23 -6.09 9.79 0.68
C ALA A 23 -4.57 9.73 0.65
N PRO A 24 -3.92 10.69 0.00
CA PRO A 24 -2.46 10.72 0.02
C PRO A 24 -1.94 10.97 1.44
N LEU A 25 -0.81 10.39 1.74
CA LEU A 25 -0.19 10.52 3.05
C LEU A 25 1.27 10.91 2.90
N THR A 26 1.76 11.70 3.85
CA THR A 26 3.18 11.97 3.91
C THR A 26 3.87 10.84 4.63
N ALA A 27 5.20 10.81 4.58
CA ALA A 27 5.95 9.78 5.31
C ALA A 27 5.67 9.85 6.81
N ALA A 28 5.56 11.05 7.34
CA ALA A 28 5.26 11.20 8.77
C ALA A 28 3.90 10.62 9.12
N GLU A 29 2.92 10.86 8.26
CA GLU A 29 1.59 10.32 8.48
C GLU A 29 1.59 8.81 8.36
N LEU A 30 2.37 8.27 7.44
CA LEU A 30 2.49 6.84 7.32
C LEU A 30 3.12 6.22 8.55
N GLU A 31 4.13 6.87 9.12
CA GLU A 31 4.73 6.37 10.34
C GLU A 31 3.71 6.23 11.45
N THR A 32 2.82 7.21 11.55
CA THR A 32 1.80 7.16 12.56
C THR A 32 0.75 6.10 12.27
N ALA A 33 0.44 5.90 11.02
CA ALA A 33 -0.61 4.96 10.63
C ALA A 33 -0.18 3.50 10.67
N LEU A 34 1.12 3.25 10.60
CA LEU A 34 1.57 1.86 10.54
C LEU A 34 1.49 1.20 11.90
N PRO A 35 1.15 -0.10 11.93
CA PRO A 35 1.06 -0.80 13.20
C PRO A 35 2.43 -1.14 13.76
N GLY A 36 2.46 -1.40 15.05
CA GLY A 36 3.67 -1.84 15.69
C GLY A 36 4.58 -0.71 16.09
N PRO A 37 5.80 -1.05 16.50
CA PRO A 37 6.74 -0.01 16.92
C PRO A 37 7.17 0.86 15.76
N PRO A 38 7.53 2.11 16.03
CA PRO A 38 7.92 3.01 14.95
C PRO A 38 9.15 2.49 14.21
N ARG A 39 9.15 2.67 12.91
CA ARG A 39 10.28 2.29 12.09
C ARG A 39 11.13 3.51 11.81
N ALA A 40 12.41 3.27 11.51
CA ALA A 40 13.25 4.36 11.10
C ALA A 40 12.72 4.98 9.81
N ARG A 41 12.85 6.29 9.70
CA ARG A 41 12.39 6.98 8.52
C ARG A 41 13.09 6.44 7.27
N THR A 42 14.38 6.11 7.38
CA THR A 42 15.11 5.58 6.23
C THR A 42 14.54 4.25 5.78
N THR A 43 14.14 3.40 6.72
CA THR A 43 13.52 2.13 6.35
C THR A 43 12.21 2.37 5.61
N LEU A 44 11.41 3.29 6.13
CA LEU A 44 10.13 3.59 5.50
C LEU A 44 10.34 4.13 4.09
N LEU A 45 11.29 5.05 3.93
CA LEU A 45 11.53 5.62 2.60
C LEU A 45 12.04 4.57 1.62
N THR A 46 12.83 3.62 2.10
CA THR A 46 13.29 2.54 1.24
C THR A 46 12.12 1.69 0.76
N LEU A 47 11.20 1.38 1.67
CA LEU A 47 10.03 0.60 1.29
C LEU A 47 9.15 1.35 0.30
N LEU A 48 8.99 2.65 0.53
CA LEU A 48 8.21 3.47 -0.39
C LEU A 48 8.86 3.52 -1.78
N ALA A 49 10.18 3.60 -1.82
CA ALA A 49 10.87 3.60 -3.09
C ALA A 49 10.65 2.30 -3.85
N ARG A 50 10.64 1.19 -3.14
CA ARG A 50 10.38 -0.10 -3.76
C ARG A 50 8.96 -0.17 -4.30
N LEU A 51 8.00 0.34 -3.54
CA LEU A 51 6.63 0.36 -4.00
C LEU A 51 6.47 1.25 -5.22
N GLU A 52 7.19 2.35 -5.23
CA GLU A 52 7.15 3.25 -6.37
C GLU A 52 7.72 2.57 -7.62
N GLU A 53 8.82 1.85 -7.44
CA GLU A 53 9.41 1.11 -8.56
C GLU A 53 8.46 0.05 -9.11
N LYS A 54 7.68 -0.56 -8.25
CA LYS A 54 6.74 -1.58 -8.66
C LYS A 54 5.46 -0.99 -9.25
N GLY A 55 5.34 0.33 -9.23
CA GLY A 55 4.14 0.97 -9.74
C GLY A 55 2.98 0.97 -8.78
N CYS A 56 3.23 0.64 -7.51
CA CYS A 56 2.15 0.55 -6.53
C CYS A 56 1.82 1.88 -5.87
N VAL A 57 2.78 2.79 -5.81
CA VAL A 57 2.51 4.13 -5.28
C VAL A 57 3.15 5.15 -6.20
N THR A 58 2.62 6.35 -6.13
CA THR A 58 3.24 7.51 -6.78
C THR A 58 3.53 8.54 -5.71
N ARG A 59 4.42 9.44 -5.99
CA ARG A 59 4.71 10.50 -5.05
C ARG A 59 4.71 11.83 -5.76
N GLU A 60 4.37 12.84 -4.99
CA GLU A 60 4.31 14.18 -5.52
C GLU A 60 4.97 15.10 -4.53
N LYS A 61 5.84 15.97 -5.01
CA LYS A 61 6.55 16.85 -4.13
C LYS A 61 5.60 17.82 -3.46
N GLN A 62 5.77 17.98 -2.15
CA GLN A 62 4.97 18.93 -1.42
C GLN A 62 5.84 19.55 -0.36
N GLY A 63 6.15 20.82 -0.50
CA GLY A 63 7.03 21.47 0.44
C GLY A 63 8.39 20.80 0.47
N ARG A 64 8.81 20.36 1.63
CA ARG A 64 10.09 19.71 1.77
C ARG A 64 10.01 18.21 1.66
N GLY A 65 8.85 17.68 1.50
CA GLY A 65 8.68 16.24 1.44
C GLY A 65 7.83 15.83 0.28
N TYR A 66 7.19 14.69 0.43
CA TYR A 66 6.37 14.13 -0.62
C TYR A 66 5.06 13.63 -0.07
N LEU A 67 4.04 13.67 -0.92
CA LEU A 67 2.79 13.00 -0.65
C LEU A 67 2.77 11.72 -1.45
N TYR A 68 2.44 10.63 -0.79
CA TYR A 68 2.40 9.31 -1.43
C TYR A 68 0.95 8.89 -1.63
N THR A 69 0.66 8.42 -2.82
CA THR A 69 -0.68 8.00 -3.19
C THR A 69 -0.64 6.57 -3.69
N ALA A 70 -1.63 5.77 -3.32
CA ALA A 70 -1.72 4.41 -3.81
C ALA A 70 -2.13 4.45 -5.28
N ALA A 71 -1.24 4.02 -6.16
CA ALA A 71 -1.54 3.90 -7.57
C ALA A 71 -2.24 2.58 -7.85
N LEU A 72 -1.97 1.57 -7.02
CA LEU A 72 -2.60 0.27 -7.13
C LEU A 72 -3.76 0.22 -6.17
N THR A 73 -4.94 -0.13 -6.65
CA THR A 73 -6.09 -0.24 -5.75
C THR A 73 -6.06 -1.57 -5.02
N ARG A 74 -6.76 -1.62 -3.90
CA ARG A 74 -6.86 -2.87 -3.15
C ARG A 74 -7.49 -3.96 -4.01
N ALA A 75 -8.52 -3.61 -4.74
CA ALA A 75 -9.19 -4.58 -5.59
C ALA A 75 -8.26 -5.14 -6.65
N ALA A 76 -7.41 -4.29 -7.22
CA ALA A 76 -6.48 -4.74 -8.25
C ALA A 76 -5.39 -5.62 -7.67
N TYR A 77 -5.05 -5.41 -6.40
CA TYR A 77 -3.98 -6.20 -5.78
C TYR A 77 -4.43 -7.61 -5.44
N LEU A 78 -5.69 -7.80 -5.09
CA LEU A 78 -6.14 -9.10 -4.62
C LEU A 78 -5.97 -10.15 -5.70
N PRO A 79 -5.21 -11.22 -5.43
CA PRO A 79 -5.07 -12.27 -6.42
C PRO A 79 -6.34 -13.07 -6.57
N ALA A 80 -6.39 -13.87 -7.61
CA ALA A 80 -7.60 -14.62 -7.93
C ALA A 80 -8.07 -15.49 -6.78
N GLU A 81 -7.15 -16.14 -6.11
CA GLU A 81 -7.57 -17.00 -5.01
C GLU A 81 -8.12 -16.20 -3.85
N SER A 82 -7.63 -14.99 -3.64
CA SER A 82 -8.19 -14.14 -2.61
C SER A 82 -9.58 -13.68 -3.01
N ARG A 83 -9.78 -13.43 -4.28
CA ARG A 83 -11.11 -13.04 -4.74
C ARG A 83 -12.10 -14.17 -4.55
N SER A 84 -11.66 -15.40 -4.77
CA SER A 84 -12.50 -16.55 -4.52
C SER A 84 -12.89 -16.62 -3.06
N LEU A 85 -11.93 -16.38 -2.19
CA LEU A 85 -12.19 -16.39 -0.77
C LEU A 85 -13.18 -15.30 -0.39
N TRP A 86 -13.03 -14.13 -0.97
CA TRP A 86 -13.99 -13.06 -0.76
C TRP A 86 -15.39 -13.50 -1.12
N GLY A 87 -15.54 -14.15 -2.26
CA GLY A 87 -16.82 -14.62 -2.68
C GLY A 87 -17.44 -15.54 -1.67
N ARG A 88 -16.63 -16.45 -1.13
CA ARG A 88 -17.15 -17.36 -0.14
C ARG A 88 -17.51 -16.64 1.14
N LEU A 89 -16.65 -15.72 1.59
CA LEU A 89 -16.90 -15.02 2.84
C LEU A 89 -18.11 -14.14 2.78
N PHE A 90 -18.43 -13.64 1.62
CA PHE A 90 -19.55 -12.74 1.48
C PHE A 90 -20.71 -13.40 0.76
N GLY A 91 -20.87 -14.66 1.03
CA GLY A 91 -22.06 -15.33 0.58
C GLY A 91 -22.16 -15.55 -0.89
N GLY A 92 -21.05 -15.58 -1.49
CA GLY A 92 -21.08 -15.77 -2.90
C GLY A 92 -21.69 -14.64 -3.63
N SER A 93 -21.88 -13.56 -2.93
CA SER A 93 -22.46 -12.49 -3.58
C SER A 93 -21.53 -12.07 -4.61
N PRO A 94 -21.90 -12.05 -5.75
CA PRO A 94 -21.03 -11.67 -6.83
C PRO A 94 -20.66 -10.23 -6.75
#